data_47f9860b8eccc6fbb158fbd7e7143f05
#
_entry.id   47f9860b8eccc6fbb158fbd7e7143f05
#
_cell.length_a   1.000
_cell.length_b   1.000
_cell.length_c   1.000
_cell.angle_alpha   90.00
_cell.angle_beta   90.00
_cell.angle_gamma   90.00
#
_symmetry.space_group_name_H-M   'P 1'
#
loop_
_entity.id
_entity.type
_entity.pdbx_description
1 polymer ?
#
loop_
_entity_poly.entity_id
_entity_poly.type
_entity_poly.pdbx_seq_one_letter_code
_entity_poly.pdbx_strand_id
1 'polypeptide(L)'
;MNDERSIDDPRITSFGRLVEAHAVLWQVLDQELEAGVGVPLIWYGVLLHIGRSPGGVRPISELIAATAFTSGGVTRLVDRMVRAGYVQRRPCPSDRRVVYVGLTQSGRDLLERGTAVHLRGIQAHLIDALAPEEVAQLDAILAKLLVSLTAGR
;
A
#
# COMPACT_ATOMS: atom_id res chain seq x y z
N MET A 1 0.08 2.65 -41.46
CA MET A 1 -1.14 2.27 -40.70
C MET A 1 -0.66 1.28 -39.66
N ASN A 2 -0.32 1.79 -38.44
CA ASN A 2 0.13 0.91 -37.37
C ASN A 2 -1.07 0.04 -36.95
N ASP A 3 -0.90 -1.25 -37.07
CA ASP A 3 -1.92 -2.21 -36.64
C ASP A 3 -2.06 -2.08 -35.12
N GLU A 4 -3.17 -1.47 -34.66
CA GLU A 4 -3.49 -1.29 -33.23
C GLU A 4 -3.66 -2.62 -32.47
N ARG A 5 -3.48 -3.76 -33.14
CA ARG A 5 -3.66 -5.13 -32.61
C ARG A 5 -2.35 -5.92 -32.57
N SER A 6 -1.19 -5.27 -32.71
CA SER A 6 0.10 -5.97 -32.63
C SER A 6 0.43 -6.32 -31.17
N ILE A 7 0.86 -7.57 -30.94
CA ILE A 7 1.40 -8.01 -29.64
C ILE A 7 2.71 -7.29 -29.27
N ASP A 8 3.36 -6.69 -30.26
CA ASP A 8 4.62 -5.93 -30.12
C ASP A 8 4.35 -4.42 -29.91
N ASP A 9 3.12 -4.03 -29.61
CA ASP A 9 2.76 -2.62 -29.37
C ASP A 9 3.56 -2.07 -28.17
N PRO A 10 4.23 -0.91 -28.31
CA PRO A 10 4.99 -0.29 -27.21
C PRO A 10 4.17 -0.02 -25.95
N ARG A 11 2.85 0.17 -26.09
CA ARG A 11 1.94 0.35 -24.94
C ARG A 11 1.88 -0.91 -24.07
N ILE A 12 1.83 -2.09 -24.68
CA ILE A 12 1.87 -3.38 -23.99
C ILE A 12 3.20 -3.54 -23.26
N THR A 13 4.30 -3.23 -23.92
CA THR A 13 5.65 -3.30 -23.32
C THR A 13 5.78 -2.36 -22.12
N SER A 14 5.33 -1.13 -22.22
CA SER A 14 5.40 -0.16 -21.13
C SER A 14 4.54 -0.59 -19.94
N PHE A 15 3.32 -1.07 -20.19
CA PHE A 15 2.47 -1.62 -19.15
C PHE A 15 3.08 -2.86 -18.49
N GLY A 16 3.64 -3.77 -19.29
CA GLY A 16 4.32 -4.97 -18.78
C GLY A 16 5.48 -4.63 -17.85
N ARG A 17 6.32 -3.65 -18.21
CA ARG A 17 7.42 -3.17 -17.34
C ARG A 17 6.93 -2.58 -16.03
N LEU A 18 5.84 -1.83 -16.06
CA LEU A 18 5.24 -1.29 -14.83
C LEU A 18 4.77 -2.39 -13.89
N VAL A 19 4.08 -3.40 -14.44
CA VAL A 19 3.58 -4.56 -13.66
C VAL A 19 4.72 -5.38 -13.11
N GLU A 20 5.73 -5.67 -13.92
CA GLU A 20 6.90 -6.45 -13.52
C GLU A 20 7.73 -5.73 -12.46
N ALA A 21 8.04 -4.46 -12.66
CA ALA A 21 8.78 -3.66 -11.68
C ALA A 21 8.03 -3.59 -10.34
N HIS A 22 6.72 -3.37 -10.36
CA HIS A 22 5.89 -3.40 -9.16
C HIS A 22 5.95 -4.75 -8.46
N ALA A 23 5.80 -5.86 -9.19
CA ALA A 23 5.77 -7.20 -8.62
C ALA A 23 7.10 -7.57 -7.94
N VAL A 24 8.22 -7.30 -8.61
CA VAL A 24 9.56 -7.57 -8.08
C VAL A 24 9.83 -6.70 -6.84
N LEU A 25 9.56 -5.39 -6.93
CA LEU A 25 9.77 -4.47 -5.81
C LEU A 25 8.90 -4.85 -4.60
N TRP A 26 7.62 -5.18 -4.84
CA TRP A 26 6.72 -5.65 -3.79
C TRP A 26 7.27 -6.88 -3.08
N GLN A 27 7.74 -7.88 -3.83
CA GLN A 27 8.27 -9.13 -3.28
C GLN A 27 9.50 -8.90 -2.40
N VAL A 28 10.44 -8.06 -2.86
CA VAL A 28 11.66 -7.75 -2.10
C VAL A 28 11.32 -7.01 -0.81
N LEU A 29 10.49 -5.98 -0.88
CA LEU A 29 10.07 -5.20 0.30
C LEU A 29 9.25 -6.03 1.29
N ASP A 30 8.44 -6.99 0.82
CA ASP A 30 7.69 -7.92 1.65
C ASP A 30 8.64 -8.85 2.45
N GLN A 31 9.63 -9.43 1.78
CA GLN A 31 10.65 -10.27 2.40
C GLN A 31 11.49 -9.51 3.45
N GLU A 32 11.88 -8.28 3.14
CA GLU A 32 12.63 -7.44 4.09
C GLU A 32 11.80 -7.07 5.33
N LEU A 33 10.52 -6.76 5.17
CA LEU A 33 9.63 -6.50 6.29
C LEU A 33 9.38 -7.76 7.13
N GLU A 34 9.13 -8.90 6.52
CA GLU A 34 9.00 -10.17 7.25
C GLU A 34 10.27 -10.49 8.05
N ALA A 35 11.44 -10.35 7.44
CA ALA A 35 12.71 -10.59 8.12
C ALA A 35 13.00 -9.57 9.23
N GLY A 36 12.65 -8.30 9.02
CA GLY A 36 12.98 -7.20 9.93
C GLY A 36 12.02 -7.01 11.10
N VAL A 37 10.73 -7.23 10.90
CA VAL A 37 9.68 -6.96 11.89
C VAL A 37 8.64 -8.07 12.05
N GLY A 38 8.76 -9.16 11.30
CA GLY A 38 7.93 -10.36 11.44
C GLY A 38 6.51 -10.23 10.87
N VAL A 39 6.26 -9.27 9.98
CA VAL A 39 4.94 -9.10 9.36
C VAL A 39 5.06 -8.82 7.86
N PRO A 40 4.08 -9.28 7.03
CA PRO A 40 4.06 -9.01 5.62
C PRO A 40 3.85 -7.52 5.31
N LEU A 41 4.33 -7.07 4.15
CA LEU A 41 4.17 -5.71 3.63
C LEU A 41 2.71 -5.25 3.63
N ILE A 42 1.77 -6.14 3.36
CA ILE A 42 0.35 -5.82 3.38
C ILE A 42 -0.16 -5.40 4.77
N TRP A 43 0.35 -6.00 5.85
CA TRP A 43 0.01 -5.58 7.21
C TRP A 43 0.58 -4.20 7.51
N TYR A 44 1.84 -3.98 7.17
CA TYR A 44 2.47 -2.68 7.29
C TYR A 44 1.70 -1.60 6.52
N GLY A 45 1.28 -1.89 5.27
CA GLY A 45 0.46 -0.98 4.46
C GLY A 45 -0.85 -0.58 5.16
N VAL A 46 -1.57 -1.52 5.77
CA VAL A 46 -2.77 -1.22 6.55
C VAL A 46 -2.46 -0.35 7.77
N LEU A 47 -1.40 -0.67 8.53
CA LEU A 47 -0.97 0.15 9.66
C LEU A 47 -0.61 1.57 9.24
N LEU A 48 0.08 1.72 8.09
CA LEU A 48 0.46 3.01 7.52
C LEU A 48 -0.79 3.83 7.13
N HIS A 49 -1.77 3.21 6.48
CA HIS A 49 -3.03 3.88 6.13
C HIS A 49 -3.79 4.37 7.36
N ILE A 50 -3.84 3.56 8.42
CA ILE A 50 -4.48 3.95 9.67
C ILE A 50 -3.67 5.05 10.37
N GLY A 51 -2.35 4.90 10.45
CA GLY A 51 -1.46 5.85 11.13
C GLY A 51 -1.45 7.25 10.51
N ARG A 52 -1.63 7.33 9.18
CA ARG A 52 -1.75 8.60 8.44
C ARG A 52 -3.14 9.24 8.52
N SER A 53 -4.13 8.54 9.07
CA SER A 53 -5.49 9.07 9.20
C SER A 53 -5.62 9.98 10.42
N PRO A 54 -6.47 11.01 10.38
CA PRO A 54 -6.74 11.86 11.53
C PRO A 54 -7.11 11.05 12.77
N GLY A 55 -6.45 11.32 13.88
CA GLY A 55 -6.69 10.61 15.15
C GLY A 55 -6.22 9.14 15.17
N GLY A 56 -5.50 8.66 14.13
CA GLY A 56 -5.00 7.28 14.07
C GLY A 56 -6.11 6.23 13.98
N VAL A 57 -7.25 6.58 13.37
CA VAL A 57 -8.40 5.70 13.14
C VAL A 57 -8.93 5.88 11.73
N ARG A 58 -9.46 4.81 11.13
CA ARG A 58 -10.01 4.85 9.77
C ARG A 58 -11.23 3.92 9.64
N PRO A 59 -12.28 4.32 8.90
CA PRO A 59 -13.38 3.42 8.56
C PRO A 59 -12.85 2.21 7.76
N ILE A 60 -13.36 1.01 8.06
CA ILE A 60 -12.93 -0.20 7.35
C ILE A 60 -13.27 -0.13 5.85
N SER A 61 -14.36 0.55 5.49
CA SER A 61 -14.75 0.80 4.09
C SER A 61 -13.70 1.61 3.31
N GLU A 62 -13.05 2.56 3.96
CA GLU A 62 -12.00 3.36 3.35
C GLU A 62 -10.68 2.58 3.21
N LEU A 63 -10.39 1.65 4.14
CA LEU A 63 -9.27 0.73 3.99
C LEU A 63 -9.47 -0.20 2.78
N ILE A 64 -10.71 -0.65 2.54
CA ILE A 64 -11.08 -1.43 1.36
C ILE A 64 -10.82 -0.61 0.09
N ALA A 65 -11.26 0.64 0.06
CA ALA A 65 -11.08 1.52 -1.10
C ALA A 65 -9.61 1.89 -1.38
N ALA A 66 -8.80 1.98 -0.31
CA ALA A 66 -7.38 2.33 -0.40
C ALA A 66 -6.47 1.15 -0.76
N THR A 67 -6.98 -0.08 -0.72
CA THR A 67 -6.23 -1.29 -1.05
C THR A 67 -6.78 -1.92 -2.33
N ALA A 68 -5.93 -2.58 -3.11
CA ALA A 68 -6.35 -3.30 -4.30
C ALA A 68 -7.07 -4.64 -3.99
N PHE A 69 -7.50 -4.84 -2.74
CA PHE A 69 -8.12 -6.08 -2.29
C PHE A 69 -9.65 -6.01 -2.32
N THR A 70 -10.28 -7.19 -2.39
CA THR A 70 -11.72 -7.31 -2.25
C THR A 70 -12.15 -6.98 -0.81
N SER A 71 -13.39 -6.55 -0.62
CA SER A 71 -13.95 -6.25 0.70
C SER A 71 -13.80 -7.40 1.70
N GLY A 72 -14.02 -8.64 1.26
CA GLY A 72 -13.82 -9.83 2.09
C GLY A 72 -12.35 -10.07 2.45
N GLY A 73 -11.42 -9.75 1.55
CA GLY A 73 -9.98 -9.86 1.79
C GLY A 73 -9.52 -8.91 2.88
N VAL A 74 -9.92 -7.64 2.81
CA VAL A 74 -9.57 -6.63 3.83
C VAL A 74 -10.18 -6.96 5.19
N THR A 75 -11.43 -7.40 5.23
CA THR A 75 -12.09 -7.75 6.50
C THR A 75 -11.36 -8.89 7.21
N ARG A 76 -11.00 -9.96 6.48
CA ARG A 76 -10.22 -11.08 7.04
C ARG A 76 -8.81 -10.67 7.47
N LEU A 77 -8.19 -9.74 6.72
CA LEU A 77 -6.89 -9.20 7.06
C LEU A 77 -6.95 -8.43 8.38
N VAL A 78 -7.92 -7.52 8.52
CA VAL A 78 -8.13 -6.76 9.75
C VAL A 78 -8.44 -7.69 10.93
N ASP A 79 -9.23 -8.76 10.74
CA ASP A 79 -9.50 -9.75 11.79
C ASP A 79 -8.23 -10.45 12.29
N ARG A 80 -7.32 -10.79 11.38
CA ARG A 80 -6.02 -11.36 11.76
C ARG A 80 -5.16 -10.35 12.53
N MET A 81 -5.15 -9.09 12.11
CA MET A 81 -4.41 -8.03 12.79
C MET A 81 -4.98 -7.69 14.17
N VAL A 82 -6.31 -7.77 14.34
CA VAL A 82 -6.98 -7.65 15.67
C VAL A 82 -6.55 -8.78 16.58
N ARG A 83 -6.57 -10.03 16.09
CA ARG A 83 -6.12 -11.20 16.88
C ARG A 83 -4.64 -11.12 17.24
N ALA A 84 -3.81 -10.55 16.40
CA ALA A 84 -2.40 -10.30 16.67
C ALA A 84 -2.17 -9.08 17.60
N GLY A 85 -3.21 -8.32 17.95
CA GLY A 85 -3.13 -7.20 18.87
C GLY A 85 -2.58 -5.90 18.30
N TYR A 86 -2.44 -5.76 16.98
CA TYR A 86 -1.89 -4.56 16.35
C TYR A 86 -2.93 -3.49 16.04
N VAL A 87 -4.17 -3.91 15.82
CA VAL A 87 -5.30 -2.98 15.59
C VAL A 87 -6.49 -3.37 16.45
N GLN A 88 -7.38 -2.43 16.65
CA GLN A 88 -8.65 -2.64 17.37
C GLN A 88 -9.81 -2.06 16.58
N ARG A 89 -10.97 -2.71 16.67
CA ARG A 89 -12.22 -2.18 16.10
C ARG A 89 -12.88 -1.24 17.10
N ARG A 90 -13.41 -0.14 16.59
CA ARG A 90 -14.17 0.83 17.37
C ARG A 90 -15.48 1.13 16.65
N PRO A 91 -16.63 1.00 17.32
CA PRO A 91 -17.90 1.43 16.72
C PRO A 91 -17.89 2.96 16.54
N CYS A 92 -18.51 3.44 15.47
CA CYS A 92 -18.76 4.88 15.33
C CYS A 92 -19.78 5.33 16.38
N PRO A 93 -19.52 6.41 17.13
CA PRO A 93 -20.48 6.91 18.13
C PRO A 93 -21.81 7.37 17.52
N SER A 94 -21.79 7.87 16.28
CA SER A 94 -22.95 8.44 15.59
C SER A 94 -23.65 7.46 14.64
N ASP A 95 -22.96 6.42 14.16
CA ASP A 95 -23.56 5.42 13.26
C ASP A 95 -22.99 4.02 13.54
N ARG A 96 -23.79 3.15 14.14
CA ARG A 96 -23.42 1.77 14.49
C ARG A 96 -23.11 0.86 13.27
N ARG A 97 -23.45 1.29 12.05
CA ARG A 97 -23.12 0.56 10.81
C ARG A 97 -21.67 0.80 10.39
N VAL A 98 -21.05 1.87 10.88
CA VAL A 98 -19.66 2.23 10.56
C VAL A 98 -18.75 1.66 11.63
N VAL A 99 -17.79 0.85 11.18
CA VAL A 99 -16.73 0.29 12.04
C VAL A 99 -15.43 0.98 11.71
N TYR A 100 -14.84 1.62 12.69
CA TYR A 100 -13.49 2.16 12.62
C TYR A 100 -12.46 1.12 13.04
N VAL A 101 -11.28 1.21 12.45
CA VAL A 101 -10.10 0.46 12.85
C VAL A 101 -9.04 1.46 13.31
N GLY A 102 -8.48 1.25 14.49
CA GLY A 102 -7.45 2.10 15.07
C GLY A 102 -6.23 1.28 15.48
N LEU A 103 -5.06 1.93 15.53
CA LEU A 103 -3.84 1.31 16.01
C LEU A 103 -3.90 1.10 17.54
N THR A 104 -3.43 -0.06 17.99
CA THR A 104 -3.04 -0.26 19.41
C THR A 104 -1.65 0.36 19.66
N GLN A 105 -1.16 0.33 20.89
CA GLN A 105 0.24 0.71 21.15
C GLN A 105 1.21 -0.20 20.39
N SER A 106 1.00 -1.53 20.48
CA SER A 106 1.82 -2.50 19.73
C SER A 106 1.76 -2.27 18.22
N GLY A 107 0.61 -1.84 17.68
CA GLY A 107 0.49 -1.47 16.26
C GLY A 107 1.27 -0.22 15.89
N ARG A 108 1.33 0.79 16.77
CA ARG A 108 2.16 1.99 16.58
C ARG A 108 3.65 1.65 16.60
N ASP A 109 4.06 0.86 17.59
CA ASP A 109 5.47 0.43 17.74
C ASP A 109 5.92 -0.41 16.53
N LEU A 110 5.03 -1.27 16.02
CA LEU A 110 5.27 -2.05 14.81
C LEU A 110 5.37 -1.16 13.56
N LEU A 111 4.46 -0.18 13.43
CA LEU A 111 4.48 0.78 12.33
C LEU A 111 5.79 1.56 12.30
N GLU A 112 6.26 2.04 13.43
CA GLU A 112 7.52 2.78 13.55
C GLU A 112 8.71 1.93 13.10
N ARG A 113 8.86 0.72 13.67
CA ARG A 113 9.93 -0.21 13.29
C ARG A 113 9.84 -0.62 11.83
N GLY A 114 8.63 -0.93 11.34
CA GLY A 114 8.38 -1.30 9.95
C GLY A 114 8.70 -0.17 8.99
N THR A 115 8.41 1.08 9.37
CA THR A 115 8.76 2.26 8.55
C THR A 115 10.27 2.38 8.37
N ALA A 116 11.06 2.14 9.40
CA ALA A 116 12.52 2.16 9.30
C ALA A 116 13.06 1.08 8.34
N VAL A 117 12.49 -0.13 8.37
CA VAL A 117 12.84 -1.21 7.42
C VAL A 117 12.41 -0.84 6.00
N HIS A 118 11.17 -0.42 5.85
CA HIS A 118 10.59 -0.10 4.55
C HIS A 118 11.30 1.05 3.82
N LEU A 119 11.67 2.10 4.56
CA LEU A 119 12.44 3.23 3.99
C LEU A 119 13.81 2.80 3.49
N ARG A 120 14.51 1.90 4.21
CA ARG A 120 15.79 1.37 3.72
C ARG A 120 15.62 0.55 2.45
N GLY A 121 14.59 -0.30 2.38
CA GLY A 121 14.30 -1.08 1.19
C GLY A 121 13.92 -0.20 -0.01
N ILE A 122 13.07 0.81 0.18
CA ILE A 122 12.74 1.79 -0.88
C ILE A 122 14.02 2.50 -1.34
N GLN A 123 14.87 2.95 -0.41
CA GLN A 123 16.12 3.61 -0.76
C GLN A 123 16.99 2.70 -1.64
N ALA A 124 17.25 1.48 -1.19
CA ALA A 124 18.16 0.54 -1.86
C ALA A 124 17.63 0.03 -3.22
N HIS A 125 16.32 -0.24 -3.32
CA HIS A 125 15.76 -0.94 -4.48
C HIS A 125 15.03 -0.03 -5.47
N LEU A 126 14.72 1.21 -5.10
CA LEU A 126 14.05 2.16 -5.99
C LEU A 126 14.88 3.43 -6.17
N ILE A 127 15.25 4.09 -5.07
CA ILE A 127 15.87 5.42 -5.16
C ILE A 127 17.31 5.34 -5.67
N ASP A 128 18.12 4.43 -5.14
CA ASP A 128 19.54 4.29 -5.55
C ASP A 128 19.71 3.76 -6.98
N ALA A 129 18.66 3.22 -7.60
CA ALA A 129 18.65 2.77 -8.98
C ALA A 129 18.43 3.91 -10.00
N LEU A 130 18.09 5.10 -9.55
CA LEU A 130 17.65 6.23 -10.38
C LEU A 130 18.46 7.48 -10.06
N ALA A 131 18.64 8.34 -11.07
CA ALA A 131 19.14 9.70 -10.83
C ALA A 131 18.08 10.55 -10.08
N PRO A 132 18.47 11.58 -9.33
CA PRO A 132 17.53 12.42 -8.59
C PRO A 132 16.40 13.01 -9.46
N GLU A 133 16.73 13.39 -10.70
CA GLU A 133 15.80 13.94 -11.67
C GLU A 133 14.79 12.86 -12.15
N GLU A 134 15.23 11.61 -12.28
CA GLU A 134 14.38 10.47 -12.65
C GLU A 134 13.41 10.10 -11.52
N VAL A 135 13.84 10.18 -10.27
CA VAL A 135 12.96 10.01 -9.10
C VAL A 135 11.84 11.05 -9.13
N ALA A 136 12.17 12.32 -9.35
CA ALA A 136 11.19 13.40 -9.43
C ALA A 136 10.22 13.21 -10.60
N GLN A 137 10.72 12.76 -11.77
CA GLN A 137 9.90 12.44 -12.94
C GLN A 137 8.97 11.27 -12.68
N LEU A 138 9.46 10.20 -12.06
CA LEU A 138 8.67 9.02 -11.69
C LEU A 138 7.51 9.41 -10.76
N ASP A 139 7.79 10.19 -9.71
CA ASP A 139 6.76 10.68 -8.78
C ASP A 139 5.68 11.49 -9.52
N ALA A 140 6.08 12.45 -10.37
CA ALA A 140 5.15 13.26 -11.14
C ALA A 140 4.28 12.43 -12.12
N ILE A 141 4.88 11.42 -12.78
CA ILE A 141 4.17 10.54 -13.70
C ILE A 141 3.15 9.68 -12.94
N LEU A 142 3.55 9.07 -11.82
CA LEU A 142 2.66 8.25 -11.00
C LEU A 142 1.52 9.07 -10.40
N ALA A 143 1.80 10.28 -9.90
CA ALA A 143 0.77 11.19 -9.40
C ALA A 143 -0.27 11.53 -10.48
N LYS A 144 0.19 11.87 -11.69
CA LYS A 144 -0.69 12.17 -12.85
C LYS A 144 -1.56 10.97 -13.23
N LEU A 145 -0.98 9.76 -13.26
CA LEU A 145 -1.72 8.53 -13.58
C LEU A 145 -2.78 8.25 -12.52
N LEU A 146 -2.45 8.36 -11.22
CA LEU A 146 -3.40 8.14 -10.13
C LEU A 146 -4.59 9.10 -10.21
N VAL A 147 -4.35 10.39 -10.45
CA VAL A 147 -5.43 11.38 -10.64
C VAL A 147 -6.33 10.97 -11.80
N SER A 148 -5.76 10.62 -12.95
CA SER A 148 -6.53 10.22 -14.14
C SER A 148 -7.37 8.96 -13.90
N LEU A 149 -6.81 7.96 -13.23
CA LEU A 149 -7.48 6.68 -12.97
C LEU A 149 -8.55 6.77 -11.88
N THR A 150 -8.48 7.77 -10.99
CA THR A 150 -9.44 7.95 -9.90
C THR A 150 -10.54 8.96 -10.21
N ALA A 151 -10.34 9.86 -11.17
CA ALA A 151 -11.32 10.86 -11.57
C ALA A 151 -12.60 10.27 -12.22
N GLY A 152 -12.59 8.99 -12.60
CA GLY A 152 -13.73 8.28 -13.20
C GLY A 152 -14.45 7.32 -12.25
N ARG A 153 -14.11 7.32 -10.95
CA ARG A 153 -14.76 6.52 -9.89
C ARG A 153 -15.55 7.46 -8.95
#